data_31c7c1f3b9c6986afb0ce0ff6b3e4d32
#
_entry.id   31c7c1f3b9c6986afb0ce0ff6b3e4d32
#
_cell.length_a   1.000
_cell.length_b   1.000
_cell.length_c   1.000
_cell.angle_alpha   90.00
_cell.angle_beta   90.00
_cell.angle_gamma   90.00
#
_symmetry.space_group_name_H-M   'P 1'
#
loop_
_entity.id
_entity.type
_entity.pdbx_description
1 polymer ?
#
loop_
_entity_poly.entity_id
_entity_poly.type
_entity_poly.pdbx_seq_one_letter_code
_entity_poly.pdbx_strand_id
1 'polypeptide(L)'
;HLPVEHLARIEEDGYTVIEDAFSEAYADEIHEELMVHMEDDATRGVQKAAMLLQRGPIFEEMALHPYILALHQKLLGPDMNLAHYIGSRKPVVADTHSMHNDPPHPAPGTEGACFDSTAIWAITDFGEDDGPTLVVPGTHKLNRKPDADAIERAVKVVMPRGSIAMWHGALWHGAA
;
A
#
# COMPACT_ATOMS: atom_id res chain seq x y z
N HIS A 1 4.09 -8.35 20.38
CA HIS A 1 5.28 -8.79 19.68
C HIS A 1 5.48 -7.88 18.45
N LEU A 2 6.71 -7.37 18.29
CA LEU A 2 7.08 -6.63 17.07
C LEU A 2 7.11 -7.62 15.89
N PRO A 3 6.59 -7.24 14.73
CA PRO A 3 6.51 -8.10 13.55
C PRO A 3 7.88 -8.22 12.84
N VAL A 4 8.84 -8.87 13.49
CA VAL A 4 10.24 -8.94 13.04
C VAL A 4 10.36 -9.58 11.65
N GLU A 5 9.54 -10.59 11.36
CA GLU A 5 9.54 -11.27 10.07
C GLU A 5 9.08 -10.36 8.91
N HIS A 6 8.09 -9.50 9.15
CA HIS A 6 7.61 -8.57 8.14
C HIS A 6 8.60 -7.43 7.90
N LEU A 7 9.28 -6.96 8.96
CA LEU A 7 10.38 -6.02 8.80
C LEU A 7 11.51 -6.61 7.96
N ALA A 8 11.92 -7.83 8.24
CA ALA A 8 12.97 -8.50 7.47
C ALA A 8 12.59 -8.64 5.98
N ARG A 9 11.33 -8.96 5.66
CA ARG A 9 10.84 -9.01 4.27
C ARG A 9 10.87 -7.63 3.62
N ILE A 10 10.45 -6.58 4.33
CA ILE A 10 10.53 -5.21 3.79
C ILE A 10 11.99 -4.77 3.57
N GLU A 11 12.90 -5.14 4.46
CA GLU A 11 14.34 -4.86 4.30
C GLU A 11 14.95 -5.62 3.11
N GLU A 12 14.52 -6.85 2.86
CA GLU A 12 15.05 -7.69 1.79
C GLU A 12 14.40 -7.39 0.45
N ASP A 13 13.07 -7.47 0.38
CA ASP A 13 12.27 -7.41 -0.84
C ASP A 13 11.65 -6.04 -1.09
N GLY A 14 11.59 -5.19 -0.07
CA GLY A 14 10.93 -3.89 -0.12
C GLY A 14 9.45 -3.92 0.21
N TYR A 15 8.84 -5.09 0.41
CA TYR A 15 7.43 -5.24 0.74
C TYR A 15 7.15 -6.49 1.58
N THR A 16 5.95 -6.53 2.13
CA THR A 16 5.40 -7.72 2.81
C THR A 16 3.89 -7.77 2.67
N VAL A 17 3.33 -8.97 2.83
CA VAL A 17 1.88 -9.19 2.99
C VAL A 17 1.65 -9.81 4.36
N ILE A 18 0.71 -9.26 5.11
CA ILE A 18 0.26 -9.72 6.41
C ILE A 18 -1.13 -10.29 6.21
N GLU A 19 -1.22 -11.61 6.11
CA GLU A 19 -2.51 -12.30 6.01
C GLU A 19 -3.21 -12.32 7.37
N ASP A 20 -4.54 -12.46 7.36
CA ASP A 20 -5.36 -12.49 8.57
C ASP A 20 -5.11 -11.30 9.52
N ALA A 21 -4.77 -10.13 8.95
CA ALA A 21 -4.48 -8.93 9.73
C ALA A 21 -5.72 -8.35 10.43
N PHE A 22 -6.89 -8.56 9.83
CA PHE A 22 -8.19 -8.17 10.39
C PHE A 22 -9.29 -9.14 9.92
N SER A 23 -10.39 -9.19 10.66
CA SER A 23 -11.47 -10.13 10.39
C SER A 23 -12.30 -9.75 9.17
N GLU A 24 -12.93 -10.74 8.52
CA GLU A 24 -13.88 -10.50 7.43
C GLU A 24 -15.06 -9.63 7.87
N ALA A 25 -15.55 -9.81 9.11
CA ALA A 25 -16.63 -8.97 9.65
C ALA A 25 -16.19 -7.49 9.74
N TYR A 26 -14.96 -7.23 10.16
CA TYR A 26 -14.43 -5.87 10.18
C TYR A 26 -14.23 -5.32 8.77
N ALA A 27 -13.85 -6.16 7.81
CA ALA A 27 -13.80 -5.77 6.39
C ALA A 27 -15.19 -5.37 5.85
N ASP A 28 -16.27 -6.07 6.26
CA ASP A 28 -17.63 -5.69 5.90
C ASP A 28 -18.02 -4.32 6.45
N GLU A 29 -17.73 -4.06 7.72
CA GLU A 29 -17.99 -2.75 8.35
C GLU A 29 -17.21 -1.62 7.65
N ILE A 30 -15.93 -1.84 7.34
CA ILE A 30 -15.12 -0.86 6.59
C ILE A 30 -15.72 -0.64 5.19
N HIS A 31 -16.11 -1.72 4.50
CA HIS A 31 -16.67 -1.63 3.17
C HIS A 31 -17.96 -0.82 3.15
N GLU A 32 -18.89 -1.11 4.07
CA GLU A 32 -20.15 -0.38 4.17
C GLU A 32 -19.93 1.11 4.39
N GLU A 33 -19.10 1.48 5.36
CA GLU A 33 -18.80 2.88 5.64
C GLU A 33 -18.06 3.55 4.48
N LEU A 34 -17.08 2.85 3.87
CA LEU A 34 -16.33 3.38 2.75
C LEU A 34 -17.20 3.70 1.55
N MET A 35 -18.18 2.84 1.23
CA MET A 35 -19.08 3.03 0.08
C MET A 35 -19.96 4.26 0.21
N VAL A 36 -20.27 4.71 1.43
CA VAL A 36 -21.02 5.97 1.66
C VAL A 36 -20.23 7.20 1.18
N HIS A 37 -18.89 7.10 1.19
CA HIS A 37 -17.98 8.22 0.91
C HIS A 37 -17.34 8.17 -0.47
N MET A 38 -17.65 7.15 -1.28
CA MET A 38 -17.08 7.00 -2.62
C MET A 38 -17.64 8.05 -3.60
N GLU A 39 -16.72 8.75 -4.25
CA GLU A 39 -17.00 9.73 -5.30
C GLU A 39 -16.34 9.30 -6.62
N ASP A 40 -16.98 9.57 -7.74
CA ASP A 40 -16.43 9.27 -9.06
C ASP A 40 -15.26 10.21 -9.38
N ASP A 41 -14.09 9.66 -9.63
CA ASP A 41 -12.97 10.37 -10.24
C ASP A 41 -13.03 10.19 -11.76
N ALA A 42 -13.78 11.07 -12.43
CA ALA A 42 -14.01 11.01 -13.87
C ALA A 42 -12.72 11.09 -14.70
N THR A 43 -11.61 11.58 -14.11
CA THR A 43 -10.33 11.71 -14.83
C THR A 43 -9.57 10.38 -14.91
N ARG A 44 -9.86 9.46 -14.00
CA ARG A 44 -9.16 8.18 -13.87
C ARG A 44 -10.05 6.95 -14.00
N GLY A 45 -11.37 7.14 -14.12
CA GLY A 45 -12.34 6.04 -14.18
C GLY A 45 -12.38 5.19 -12.91
N VAL A 46 -12.03 5.75 -11.77
CA VAL A 46 -12.02 5.10 -10.46
C VAL A 46 -12.95 5.82 -9.50
N GLN A 47 -13.42 5.13 -8.48
CA GLN A 47 -14.09 5.78 -7.35
C GLN A 47 -13.13 5.95 -6.21
N LYS A 48 -13.19 7.09 -5.52
CA LYS A 48 -12.32 7.42 -4.39
C LYS A 48 -13.07 8.04 -3.24
N ALA A 49 -12.65 7.71 -2.03
CA ALA A 49 -12.98 8.44 -0.82
C ALA A 49 -11.68 9.03 -0.24
N ALA A 50 -11.57 10.35 -0.23
CA ALA A 50 -10.42 11.04 0.28
C ALA A 50 -10.60 11.46 1.75
N MET A 51 -9.48 11.72 2.43
CA MET A 51 -9.44 12.25 3.80
C MET A 51 -10.20 11.38 4.80
N LEU A 52 -9.96 10.08 4.77
CA LEU A 52 -10.73 9.10 5.53
C LEU A 52 -10.77 9.37 7.04
N LEU A 53 -9.72 9.94 7.65
CA LEU A 53 -9.76 10.35 9.06
C LEU A 53 -10.91 11.29 9.44
N GLN A 54 -11.50 11.97 8.46
CA GLN A 54 -12.63 12.89 8.67
C GLN A 54 -13.98 12.24 8.35
N ARG A 55 -13.98 10.97 7.97
CA ARG A 55 -15.17 10.29 7.43
C ARG A 55 -15.84 9.35 8.43
N GLY A 56 -15.19 9.01 9.52
CA GLY A 56 -15.80 8.17 10.55
C GLY A 56 -14.80 7.48 11.46
N PRO A 57 -15.22 7.04 12.65
CA PRO A 57 -14.33 6.46 13.66
C PRO A 57 -13.66 5.15 13.22
N ILE A 58 -14.28 4.38 12.35
CA ILE A 58 -13.68 3.14 11.83
C ILE A 58 -12.36 3.41 11.10
N PHE A 59 -12.25 4.53 10.39
CA PHE A 59 -11.03 4.91 9.70
C PHE A 59 -9.94 5.40 10.66
N GLU A 60 -10.33 5.98 11.80
CA GLU A 60 -9.39 6.29 12.88
C GLU A 60 -8.83 5.00 13.50
N GLU A 61 -9.68 4.01 13.75
CA GLU A 61 -9.27 2.70 14.26
C GLU A 61 -8.31 1.99 13.31
N MET A 62 -8.60 1.99 11.99
CA MET A 62 -7.69 1.47 10.99
C MET A 62 -6.32 2.17 11.02
N ALA A 63 -6.32 3.52 11.06
CA ALA A 63 -5.09 4.31 11.09
C ALA A 63 -4.27 4.06 12.37
N LEU A 64 -4.93 3.72 13.46
CA LEU A 64 -4.32 3.41 14.76
C LEU A 64 -4.04 1.91 14.96
N HIS A 65 -4.16 1.09 13.94
CA HIS A 65 -3.89 -0.34 14.05
C HIS A 65 -2.47 -0.59 14.59
N PRO A 66 -2.32 -1.18 15.80
CA PRO A 66 -1.05 -1.12 16.53
C PRO A 66 0.09 -1.83 15.82
N TYR A 67 -0.22 -2.91 15.09
CA TYR A 67 0.77 -3.68 14.35
C TYR A 67 1.32 -2.89 13.15
N ILE A 68 0.44 -2.23 12.40
CA ILE A 68 0.80 -1.42 11.24
C ILE A 68 1.54 -0.15 11.66
N LEU A 69 1.09 0.52 12.71
CA LEU A 69 1.82 1.65 13.29
C LEU A 69 3.24 1.27 13.72
N ALA A 70 3.40 0.10 14.37
CA ALA A 70 4.71 -0.37 14.79
C ALA A 70 5.67 -0.62 13.61
N LEU A 71 5.15 -1.14 12.48
CA LEU A 71 5.93 -1.31 11.25
C LEU A 71 6.33 0.05 10.65
N HIS A 72 5.38 0.96 10.49
CA HIS A 72 5.66 2.32 10.00
C HIS A 72 6.69 3.03 10.88
N GLN A 73 6.55 2.97 12.20
CA GLN A 73 7.51 3.58 13.12
C GLN A 73 8.93 2.99 13.02
N LYS A 74 9.03 1.69 12.72
CA LYS A 74 10.33 1.06 12.50
C LYS A 74 11.00 1.51 11.21
N LEU A 75 10.21 1.74 10.17
CA LEU A 75 10.70 2.17 8.86
C LEU A 75 11.02 3.67 8.83
N LEU A 76 10.14 4.50 9.39
CA LEU A 76 10.14 5.96 9.23
C LEU A 76 10.64 6.70 10.48
N GLY A 77 10.71 6.03 11.62
CA GLY A 77 11.00 6.67 12.90
C GLY A 77 9.76 7.18 13.64
N PRO A 78 9.95 7.69 14.88
CA PRO A 78 8.85 8.05 15.77
C PRO A 78 8.07 9.30 15.35
N ASP A 79 8.68 10.17 14.54
CA ASP A 79 8.11 11.46 14.11
C ASP A 79 7.38 11.36 12.76
N MET A 80 6.98 10.15 12.36
CA MET A 80 6.23 9.92 11.12
C MET A 80 4.89 10.64 11.09
N ASN A 81 4.44 10.98 9.88
CA ASN A 81 3.15 11.62 9.64
C ASN A 81 2.31 10.77 8.68
N LEU A 82 1.00 10.79 8.84
CA LEU A 82 0.06 10.26 7.86
C LEU A 82 -0.14 11.30 6.73
N ALA A 83 0.44 11.05 5.57
CA ALA A 83 0.42 11.96 4.43
C ALA A 83 -0.84 11.80 3.57
N HIS A 84 -1.20 10.55 3.27
CA HIS A 84 -2.36 10.21 2.45
C HIS A 84 -3.17 9.12 3.12
N TYR A 85 -4.50 9.30 3.14
CA TYR A 85 -5.42 8.29 3.63
C TYR A 85 -6.68 8.30 2.77
N ILE A 86 -6.74 7.35 1.86
CA ILE A 86 -7.77 7.26 0.83
C ILE A 86 -8.31 5.84 0.72
N GLY A 87 -9.59 5.71 0.42
CA GLY A 87 -10.16 4.48 -0.14
C GLY A 87 -10.23 4.60 -1.66
N SER A 88 -10.03 3.52 -2.38
CA SER A 88 -10.19 3.50 -3.81
C SER A 88 -10.86 2.21 -4.27
N ARG A 89 -11.79 2.35 -5.23
CA ARG A 89 -12.36 1.25 -5.97
C ARG A 89 -12.00 1.44 -7.44
N LYS A 90 -11.28 0.48 -7.99
CA LYS A 90 -10.90 0.49 -9.40
C LYS A 90 -11.81 -0.46 -10.16
N PRO A 91 -12.38 -0.07 -11.31
CA PRO A 91 -12.93 -1.04 -12.23
C PRO A 91 -11.76 -1.87 -12.78
N VAL A 92 -12.04 -3.11 -13.18
CA VAL A 92 -11.09 -3.90 -13.97
C VAL A 92 -10.95 -3.20 -15.33
N VAL A 93 -9.93 -2.36 -15.48
CA VAL A 93 -9.61 -1.70 -16.76
C VAL A 93 -8.30 -2.28 -17.23
N ALA A 94 -8.30 -2.72 -18.47
CA ALA A 94 -7.08 -3.15 -19.14
C ALA A 94 -6.07 -1.99 -19.24
N ASP A 95 -4.80 -2.28 -18.95
CA ASP A 95 -3.62 -1.58 -19.43
C ASP A 95 -3.38 -0.12 -19.02
N THR A 96 -3.13 0.12 -17.74
CA THR A 96 -2.35 1.31 -17.34
C THR A 96 -1.24 0.95 -16.36
N HIS A 97 -0.31 0.13 -16.80
CA HIS A 97 0.85 -0.23 -16.01
C HIS A 97 1.87 0.92 -15.97
N SER A 98 1.72 1.85 -15.05
CA SER A 98 2.75 2.84 -14.79
C SER A 98 3.52 2.48 -13.54
N MET A 99 4.73 1.96 -13.72
CA MET A 99 5.63 1.70 -12.61
C MET A 99 6.23 3.02 -12.10
N HIS A 100 6.24 3.20 -10.80
CA HIS A 100 6.80 4.37 -10.13
C HIS A 100 7.39 3.97 -8.76
N ASN A 101 8.02 4.90 -8.10
CA ASN A 101 8.33 4.87 -6.69
C ASN A 101 7.85 6.18 -6.07
N ASP A 102 7.48 6.14 -4.80
CA ASP A 102 6.91 7.30 -4.11
C ASP A 102 7.97 8.36 -3.80
N PRO A 103 7.61 9.66 -3.84
CA PRO A 103 8.48 10.72 -3.34
C PRO A 103 8.44 10.77 -1.79
N PRO A 104 9.48 11.34 -1.13
CA PRO A 104 10.67 11.89 -1.77
C PRO A 104 11.63 10.80 -2.22
N HIS A 105 12.20 10.98 -3.42
CA HIS A 105 13.24 10.07 -3.87
C HIS A 105 14.50 10.26 -3.01
N PRO A 106 15.13 9.17 -2.55
CA PRO A 106 16.33 9.28 -1.74
C PRO A 106 17.41 10.13 -2.41
N ALA A 107 18.06 11.01 -1.64
CA ALA A 107 19.22 11.74 -2.11
C ALA A 107 20.45 10.82 -2.19
N PRO A 108 21.48 11.12 -3.00
CA PRO A 108 22.73 10.38 -2.97
C PRO A 108 23.30 10.30 -1.55
N GLY A 109 23.70 9.11 -1.13
CA GLY A 109 24.20 8.83 0.22
C GLY A 109 23.12 8.45 1.25
N THR A 110 21.88 8.31 0.82
CA THR A 110 20.77 7.85 1.67
C THR A 110 20.15 6.55 1.11
N GLU A 111 20.93 5.76 0.40
CA GLU A 111 20.50 4.51 -0.19
C GLU A 111 19.95 3.57 0.90
N GLY A 112 18.73 3.06 0.67
CA GLY A 112 18.04 2.20 1.62
C GLY A 112 17.32 2.93 2.77
N ALA A 113 17.44 4.25 2.90
CA ALA A 113 16.65 5.00 3.86
C ALA A 113 15.18 5.06 3.43
N CYS A 114 14.28 4.79 4.36
CA CYS A 114 12.84 4.86 4.14
C CYS A 114 12.32 6.24 4.51
N PHE A 115 11.82 7.00 3.53
CA PHE A 115 11.22 8.32 3.75
C PHE A 115 9.71 8.31 3.59
N ASP A 116 9.17 7.26 3.00
CA ASP A 116 7.76 7.01 2.83
C ASP A 116 7.49 5.50 2.90
N SER A 117 6.33 5.13 3.42
CA SER A 117 5.87 3.74 3.40
C SER A 117 4.36 3.71 3.28
N THR A 118 3.88 2.79 2.47
CA THR A 118 2.46 2.63 2.17
C THR A 118 1.93 1.32 2.74
N ALA A 119 0.71 1.35 3.27
CA ALA A 119 -0.05 0.16 3.63
C ALA A 119 -1.37 0.14 2.85
N ILE A 120 -1.67 -0.97 2.20
CA ILE A 120 -2.96 -1.23 1.54
C ILE A 120 -3.72 -2.31 2.32
N TRP A 121 -4.95 -1.99 2.68
CA TRP A 121 -5.88 -2.88 3.33
C TRP A 121 -6.77 -3.55 2.29
N ALA A 122 -6.74 -4.87 2.22
CA ALA A 122 -7.57 -5.66 1.32
C ALA A 122 -8.99 -5.79 1.90
N ILE A 123 -9.86 -4.83 1.57
CA ILE A 123 -11.27 -4.86 1.96
C ILE A 123 -12.06 -5.86 1.11
N THR A 124 -11.58 -6.14 -0.09
CA THR A 124 -12.01 -7.23 -0.97
C THR A 124 -10.79 -8.07 -1.34
N ASP A 125 -10.98 -9.24 -1.95
CA ASP A 125 -9.86 -10.02 -2.47
C ASP A 125 -9.08 -9.24 -3.54
N PHE A 126 -7.76 -9.41 -3.51
CA PHE A 126 -6.83 -8.97 -4.55
C PHE A 126 -6.33 -10.22 -5.28
N GLY A 127 -7.15 -10.75 -6.17
CA GLY A 127 -6.81 -11.89 -7.01
C GLY A 127 -5.93 -11.50 -8.20
N GLU A 128 -5.47 -12.51 -8.93
CA GLU A 128 -4.61 -12.34 -10.11
C GLU A 128 -5.22 -11.40 -11.18
N ASP A 129 -6.55 -11.43 -11.33
CA ASP A 129 -7.29 -10.70 -12.36
C ASP A 129 -8.05 -9.49 -11.81
N ASP A 130 -7.89 -9.18 -10.51
CA ASP A 130 -8.60 -8.07 -9.85
C ASP A 130 -7.81 -6.75 -9.89
N GLY A 131 -6.74 -6.68 -10.67
CA GLY A 131 -5.86 -5.50 -10.74
C GLY A 131 -5.02 -5.30 -9.48
N PRO A 132 -4.30 -6.34 -9.01
CA PRO A 132 -3.48 -6.25 -7.81
C PRO A 132 -2.33 -5.26 -8.00
N THR A 133 -1.74 -4.83 -6.89
CA THR A 133 -0.52 -4.03 -6.96
C THR A 133 0.61 -4.85 -7.56
N LEU A 134 1.35 -4.25 -8.47
CA LEU A 134 2.60 -4.78 -9.01
C LEU A 134 3.77 -4.22 -8.22
N VAL A 135 4.74 -5.06 -7.91
CA VAL A 135 5.99 -4.63 -7.26
C VAL A 135 7.20 -5.28 -7.94
N VAL A 136 8.35 -4.62 -7.93
CA VAL A 136 9.62 -5.22 -8.36
C VAL A 136 10.50 -5.41 -7.13
N PRO A 137 10.59 -6.63 -6.56
CA PRO A 137 11.28 -6.88 -5.31
C PRO A 137 12.74 -6.39 -5.31
N GLY A 138 13.19 -5.86 -4.17
CA GLY A 138 14.57 -5.41 -3.95
C GLY A 138 14.93 -4.06 -4.56
N THR A 139 14.05 -3.45 -5.37
CA THR A 139 14.36 -2.20 -6.09
C THR A 139 14.40 -0.95 -5.20
N HIS A 140 13.85 -1.00 -3.99
CA HIS A 140 13.98 0.08 -3.00
C HIS A 140 15.44 0.39 -2.63
N LYS A 141 16.35 -0.57 -2.85
CA LYS A 141 17.80 -0.42 -2.62
C LYS A 141 18.52 0.31 -3.75
N LEU A 142 17.87 0.52 -4.90
CA LEU A 142 18.53 1.04 -6.11
C LEU A 142 18.64 2.56 -6.17
N ASN A 143 17.88 3.27 -5.33
CA ASN A 143 17.86 4.75 -5.29
C ASN A 143 17.70 5.41 -6.67
N ARG A 144 16.83 4.88 -7.51
CA ARG A 144 16.54 5.40 -8.85
C ARG A 144 15.10 5.10 -9.27
N LYS A 145 14.62 5.84 -10.25
CA LYS A 145 13.31 5.60 -10.86
C LYS A 145 13.27 4.26 -11.60
N PRO A 146 12.08 3.67 -11.78
CA PRO A 146 11.87 2.49 -12.62
C PRO A 146 12.42 2.71 -14.02
N ASP A 147 13.04 1.66 -14.56
CA ASP A 147 13.44 1.59 -15.96
C ASP A 147 12.29 1.07 -16.85
N ALA A 148 12.52 1.09 -18.16
CA ALA A 148 11.49 0.70 -19.14
C ALA A 148 11.05 -0.77 -18.98
N ASP A 149 11.95 -1.63 -18.51
CA ASP A 149 11.71 -3.07 -18.38
C ASP A 149 11.19 -3.46 -16.98
N ALA A 150 10.87 -2.47 -16.12
CA ALA A 150 10.43 -2.72 -14.76
C ALA A 150 9.18 -3.61 -14.70
N ILE A 151 8.25 -3.41 -15.63
CA ILE A 151 6.99 -4.16 -15.70
C ILE A 151 7.21 -5.65 -15.97
N GLU A 152 8.22 -6.01 -16.76
CA GLU A 152 8.54 -7.40 -17.11
C GLU A 152 9.06 -8.20 -15.90
N ARG A 153 9.58 -7.50 -14.90
CA ARG A 153 10.14 -8.07 -13.66
C ARG A 153 9.17 -7.97 -12.48
N ALA A 154 8.03 -7.34 -12.71
CA ALA A 154 7.07 -7.12 -11.64
C ALA A 154 6.36 -8.42 -11.25
N VAL A 155 6.07 -8.54 -9.98
CA VAL A 155 5.24 -9.58 -9.40
C VAL A 155 3.94 -8.99 -8.89
N LYS A 156 2.86 -9.74 -9.01
CA LYS A 156 1.54 -9.35 -8.50
C LYS A 156 1.47 -9.59 -7.00
N VAL A 157 1.05 -8.59 -6.25
CA VAL A 157 0.76 -8.72 -4.82
C VAL A 157 -0.66 -9.23 -4.66
N VAL A 158 -0.81 -10.55 -4.76
CA VAL A 158 -2.08 -11.24 -4.53
C VAL A 158 -2.26 -11.48 -3.05
N MET A 159 -3.44 -11.17 -2.52
CA MET A 159 -3.74 -11.34 -1.11
C MET A 159 -5.25 -11.49 -0.88
N PRO A 160 -5.66 -12.38 0.06
CA PRO A 160 -7.06 -12.51 0.41
C PRO A 160 -7.57 -11.28 1.17
N ARG A 161 -8.86 -11.08 1.14
CA ARG A 161 -9.58 -10.13 2.00
C ARG A 161 -9.16 -10.33 3.46
N GLY A 162 -9.01 -9.23 4.21
CA GLY A 162 -8.51 -9.27 5.60
C GLY A 162 -6.99 -9.17 5.71
N SER A 163 -6.28 -9.07 4.58
CA SER A 163 -4.83 -8.89 4.54
C SER A 163 -4.43 -7.43 4.44
N ILE A 164 -3.18 -7.14 4.81
CA ILE A 164 -2.56 -5.83 4.62
C ILE A 164 -1.23 -6.02 3.88
N ALA A 165 -1.08 -5.40 2.72
CA ALA A 165 0.20 -5.28 2.06
C ALA A 165 0.89 -3.99 2.49
N MET A 166 2.20 -4.04 2.74
CA MET A 166 2.97 -2.88 3.15
C MET A 166 4.31 -2.84 2.41
N TRP A 167 4.74 -1.65 1.98
CA TRP A 167 6.01 -1.50 1.27
C TRP A 167 6.76 -0.20 1.58
N HIS A 168 8.03 -0.25 1.30
CA HIS A 168 8.96 0.88 1.31
C HIS A 168 8.68 1.80 0.12
N GLY A 169 8.51 3.11 0.33
CA GLY A 169 8.13 4.05 -0.73
C GLY A 169 9.06 4.09 -1.94
N ALA A 170 10.36 3.79 -1.75
CA ALA A 170 11.30 3.68 -2.86
C ALA A 170 11.18 2.39 -3.68
N LEU A 171 10.36 1.42 -3.27
CA LEU A 171 10.07 0.22 -4.06
C LEU A 171 9.39 0.60 -5.37
N TRP A 172 9.83 0.00 -6.48
CA TRP A 172 9.13 0.18 -7.74
C TRP A 172 7.82 -0.59 -7.71
N HIS A 173 6.73 0.14 -7.87
CA HIS A 173 5.39 -0.43 -7.81
C HIS A 173 4.44 0.27 -8.79
N GLY A 174 3.27 -0.33 -8.99
CA GLY A 174 2.24 0.17 -9.87
C GLY A 174 0.94 -0.62 -9.71
N ALA A 175 -0.07 -0.27 -10.50
CA ALA A 175 -1.31 -1.03 -10.58
C ALA A 175 -1.26 -1.99 -11.78
N ALA A 176 -1.75 -3.22 -11.61
CA ALA A 176 -2.01 -4.13 -12.71
C ALA A 176 -3.28 -3.76 -13.47
#